data_58055b0585f2dda91129436994fd978f
#
_entry.id   58055b0585f2dda91129436994fd978f
#
_cell.length_a   1.000
_cell.length_b   1.000
_cell.length_c   1.000
_cell.angle_alpha   90.00
_cell.angle_beta   90.00
_cell.angle_gamma   90.00
#
_symmetry.space_group_name_H-M   'P 1'
#
loop_
_entity.id
_entity.type
_entity.pdbx_description
1 polymer ?
#
loop_
_entity_poly.entity_id
_entity_poly.type
_entity_poly.pdbx_seq_one_letter_code
_entity_poly.pdbx_strand_id
1 'polypeptide(L)'
;MAAAHARAVLFDFNGTLFFDTPFHEEAWRQIYRELHGEEGEVPGDSFFRGPRNDTLIQAIAPEMTEEERTACSIRKEAVYRSICRSHPEQVHLVDGAEELFAALTEQEIPFTLATASIPDNIDFYFREFPLEKWINRKLCVCDDGNYANKGEMHLEAARRIGVPLSECLVIEDSIKAIDYAKKNGAGIIVGIGAKDTHPNLRQAGAEYCICDFNEFDLRWVSN
;
A
#
# COMPACT_ATOMS: atom_id res chain seq x y z
N MET A 1 16.68 -25.86 12.40
CA MET A 1 16.03 -24.73 13.08
C MET A 1 14.59 -24.77 12.62
N ALA A 2 13.60 -24.67 13.53
CA ALA A 2 12.20 -24.51 13.14
C ALA A 2 12.10 -23.23 12.31
N ALA A 3 11.32 -23.24 11.23
CA ALA A 3 11.05 -22.01 10.47
C ALA A 3 10.46 -20.98 11.43
N ALA A 4 11.02 -19.78 11.43
CA ALA A 4 10.45 -18.71 12.26
C ALA A 4 9.05 -18.40 11.72
N HIS A 5 8.05 -18.49 12.58
CA HIS A 5 6.68 -18.06 12.26
C HIS A 5 6.53 -16.63 12.74
N ALA A 6 5.85 -15.80 11.95
CA ALA A 6 5.50 -14.47 12.39
C ALA A 6 4.29 -14.54 13.36
N ARG A 7 4.21 -13.61 14.30
CA ARG A 7 3.14 -13.50 15.31
C ARG A 7 2.11 -12.44 14.98
N ALA A 8 2.34 -11.68 13.93
CA ALA A 8 1.45 -10.61 13.48
C ALA A 8 1.61 -10.34 11.99
N VAL A 9 0.62 -9.70 11.36
CA VAL A 9 0.68 -9.33 9.94
C VAL A 9 0.49 -7.83 9.77
N LEU A 10 1.38 -7.21 8.99
CA LEU A 10 1.29 -5.83 8.57
C LEU A 10 1.00 -5.79 7.07
N PHE A 11 -0.13 -5.21 6.68
CA PHE A 11 -0.54 -5.08 5.30
C PHE A 11 -0.25 -3.68 4.78
N ASP A 12 0.34 -3.54 3.61
CA ASP A 12 0.10 -2.36 2.80
C ASP A 12 -1.31 -2.38 2.22
N PHE A 13 -1.78 -1.28 1.63
CA PHE A 13 -3.11 -1.20 1.06
C PHE A 13 -3.09 -1.11 -0.47
N ASN A 14 -2.52 -0.04 -1.01
CA ASN A 14 -2.48 0.21 -2.46
C ASN A 14 -1.53 -0.75 -3.16
N GLY A 15 -1.98 -1.40 -4.22
CA GLY A 15 -1.20 -2.44 -4.90
C GLY A 15 -1.07 -3.75 -4.11
N THR A 16 -1.57 -3.82 -2.87
CA THR A 16 -1.50 -4.98 -1.98
C THR A 16 -2.88 -5.54 -1.65
N LEU A 17 -3.69 -4.82 -0.87
CA LEU A 17 -5.07 -5.21 -0.56
C LEU A 17 -6.07 -4.72 -1.60
N PHE A 18 -5.70 -3.74 -2.40
CA PHE A 18 -6.46 -3.21 -3.51
C PHE A 18 -5.54 -2.94 -4.69
N PHE A 19 -5.79 -3.61 -5.82
CA PHE A 19 -5.00 -3.43 -7.06
C PHE A 19 -5.45 -2.18 -7.80
N ASP A 20 -5.13 -1.02 -7.26
CA ASP A 20 -5.63 0.29 -7.65
C ASP A 20 -4.70 1.10 -8.58
N THR A 21 -3.60 0.53 -9.01
CA THR A 21 -2.66 1.19 -9.93
C THR A 21 -3.34 1.86 -11.13
N PRO A 22 -4.32 1.22 -11.83
CA PRO A 22 -5.00 1.85 -12.96
C PRO A 22 -5.75 3.13 -12.60
N PHE A 23 -6.35 3.20 -11.40
CA PHE A 23 -7.05 4.40 -10.91
C PHE A 23 -6.09 5.54 -10.61
N HIS A 24 -4.92 5.22 -10.03
CA HIS A 24 -3.87 6.21 -9.80
C HIS A 24 -3.30 6.75 -11.11
N GLU A 25 -3.07 5.90 -12.11
CA GLU A 25 -2.61 6.30 -13.43
C GLU A 25 -3.61 7.23 -14.12
N GLU A 26 -4.91 6.90 -14.08
CA GLU A 26 -5.94 7.74 -14.68
C GLU A 26 -6.06 9.08 -13.93
N ALA A 27 -5.96 9.08 -12.60
CA ALA A 27 -5.93 10.31 -11.83
C ALA A 27 -4.74 11.21 -12.24
N TRP A 28 -3.57 10.63 -12.46
CA TRP A 28 -2.39 11.36 -12.94
C TRP A 28 -2.57 11.89 -14.36
N ARG A 29 -3.17 11.11 -15.27
CA ARG A 29 -3.48 11.58 -16.64
C ARG A 29 -4.41 12.78 -16.60
N GLN A 30 -5.43 12.74 -15.72
CA GLN A 30 -6.35 13.86 -15.55
C GLN A 30 -5.63 15.09 -15.00
N ILE A 31 -4.81 14.96 -13.94
CA ILE A 31 -4.01 16.07 -13.40
C ILE A 31 -3.05 16.63 -14.45
N TYR A 32 -2.41 15.77 -15.24
CA TYR A 32 -1.51 16.22 -16.29
C TYR A 32 -2.24 17.09 -17.33
N ARG A 33 -3.44 16.67 -17.76
CA ARG A 33 -4.28 17.47 -18.69
C ARG A 33 -4.77 18.78 -18.06
N GLU A 34 -5.11 18.77 -16.78
CA GLU A 34 -5.48 20.01 -16.06
C GLU A 34 -4.32 21.03 -16.06
N LEU A 35 -3.07 20.57 -15.98
CA LEU A 35 -1.89 21.45 -15.92
C LEU A 35 -1.38 21.89 -17.31
N HIS A 36 -1.46 21.02 -18.31
CA HIS A 36 -0.83 21.24 -19.63
C HIS A 36 -1.84 21.44 -20.77
N GLY A 37 -3.17 21.34 -20.48
CA GLY A 37 -4.22 21.38 -21.48
C GLY A 37 -4.45 20.02 -22.17
N GLU A 38 -5.59 19.89 -22.84
CA GLU A 38 -6.02 18.65 -23.51
C GLU A 38 -5.11 18.21 -24.67
N GLU A 39 -4.37 19.15 -25.27
CA GLU A 39 -3.46 18.88 -26.39
C GLU A 39 -2.05 18.44 -25.93
N GLY A 40 -1.80 18.46 -24.60
CA GLY A 40 -0.52 18.00 -24.03
C GLY A 40 -0.33 16.49 -24.24
N GLU A 41 0.86 16.10 -24.71
CA GLU A 41 1.23 14.68 -24.82
C GLU A 41 1.40 14.09 -23.42
N VAL A 42 0.43 13.27 -22.98
CA VAL A 42 0.45 12.64 -21.67
C VAL A 42 1.54 11.57 -21.61
N PRO A 43 2.44 11.60 -20.61
CA PRO A 43 3.44 10.58 -20.42
C PRO A 43 2.82 9.17 -20.32
N GLY A 44 3.57 8.16 -20.74
CA GLY A 44 3.13 6.75 -20.60
C GLY A 44 3.01 6.34 -19.11
N ASP A 45 2.22 5.30 -18.85
CA ASP A 45 1.87 4.84 -17.49
C ASP A 45 3.08 4.57 -16.60
N SER A 46 4.18 4.05 -17.15
CA SER A 46 5.41 3.81 -16.41
C SER A 46 6.02 5.07 -15.78
N PHE A 47 5.72 6.26 -16.31
CA PHE A 47 6.17 7.53 -15.73
C PHE A 47 5.51 7.81 -14.39
N PHE A 48 4.25 7.40 -14.20
CA PHE A 48 3.46 7.67 -13.01
C PHE A 48 3.62 6.62 -11.91
N ARG A 49 4.34 5.52 -12.17
CA ARG A 49 4.51 4.40 -11.23
C ARG A 49 5.72 4.58 -10.32
N GLY A 50 5.52 4.47 -9.04
CA GLY A 50 6.57 4.36 -8.02
C GLY A 50 7.05 5.66 -7.37
N PRO A 51 7.17 6.83 -8.04
CA PRO A 51 7.49 8.06 -7.34
C PRO A 51 6.35 8.53 -6.42
N ARG A 52 6.70 9.30 -5.37
CA ARG A 52 5.71 10.01 -4.53
C ARG A 52 5.09 11.16 -5.34
N ASN A 53 3.89 11.57 -4.94
CA ASN A 53 3.16 12.68 -5.59
C ASN A 53 4.01 13.95 -5.74
N ASP A 54 4.70 14.38 -4.69
CA ASP A 54 5.57 15.56 -4.73
C ASP A 54 6.65 15.45 -5.81
N THR A 55 7.29 14.29 -5.92
CA THR A 55 8.32 14.03 -6.94
C THR A 55 7.73 14.07 -8.35
N LEU A 56 6.54 13.49 -8.56
CA LEU A 56 5.86 13.53 -9.85
C LEU A 56 5.43 14.96 -10.22
N ILE A 57 4.85 15.70 -9.27
CA ILE A 57 4.43 17.08 -9.50
C ILE A 57 5.65 17.95 -9.83
N GLN A 58 6.75 17.79 -9.11
CA GLN A 58 8.00 18.48 -9.42
C GLN A 58 8.52 18.18 -10.83
N ALA A 59 8.31 16.96 -11.34
CA ALA A 59 8.73 16.58 -12.68
C ALA A 59 7.81 17.12 -13.79
N ILE A 60 6.50 17.21 -13.53
CA ILE A 60 5.53 17.67 -14.55
C ILE A 60 5.27 19.18 -14.49
N ALA A 61 5.50 19.83 -13.34
CA ALA A 61 5.27 21.28 -13.15
C ALA A 61 6.36 21.85 -12.23
N PRO A 62 7.62 21.94 -12.69
CA PRO A 62 8.76 22.35 -11.87
C PRO A 62 8.68 23.81 -11.39
N GLU A 63 7.84 24.65 -12.02
CA GLU A 63 7.59 26.03 -11.66
C GLU A 63 6.70 26.21 -10.43
N MET A 64 5.99 25.17 -10.00
CA MET A 64 5.09 25.26 -8.84
C MET A 64 5.85 25.47 -7.53
N THR A 65 5.32 26.35 -6.71
CA THR A 65 5.74 26.52 -5.30
C THR A 65 5.42 25.26 -4.48
N GLU A 66 5.95 25.14 -3.29
CA GLU A 66 5.66 24.04 -2.38
C GLU A 66 4.17 23.98 -2.00
N GLU A 67 3.54 25.14 -1.78
CA GLU A 67 2.12 25.25 -1.48
C GLU A 67 1.25 24.76 -2.65
N GLU A 68 1.60 25.14 -3.88
CA GLU A 68 0.89 24.69 -5.09
C GLU A 68 1.06 23.18 -5.33
N ARG A 69 2.27 22.64 -5.11
CA ARG A 69 2.49 21.19 -5.18
C ARG A 69 1.67 20.43 -4.15
N THR A 70 1.57 20.94 -2.93
CA THR A 70 0.74 20.36 -1.87
C THR A 70 -0.73 20.36 -2.29
N ALA A 71 -1.25 21.46 -2.79
CA ALA A 71 -2.63 21.58 -3.28
C ALA A 71 -2.88 20.63 -4.47
N CYS A 72 -1.93 20.52 -5.40
CA CYS A 72 -2.00 19.60 -6.54
C CYS A 72 -2.02 18.14 -6.07
N SER A 73 -1.20 17.75 -5.09
CA SER A 73 -1.21 16.41 -4.51
C SER A 73 -2.57 16.08 -3.87
N ILE A 74 -3.13 16.99 -3.08
CA ILE A 74 -4.47 16.83 -2.48
C ILE A 74 -5.54 16.69 -3.58
N ARG A 75 -5.47 17.53 -4.61
CA ARG A 75 -6.37 17.47 -5.78
C ARG A 75 -6.29 16.11 -6.48
N LYS A 76 -5.07 15.61 -6.73
CA LYS A 76 -4.84 14.29 -7.35
C LYS A 76 -5.50 13.16 -6.54
N GLU A 77 -5.34 13.16 -5.23
CA GLU A 77 -5.96 12.13 -4.39
C GLU A 77 -7.50 12.24 -4.37
N ALA A 78 -8.05 13.46 -4.46
CA ALA A 78 -9.49 13.65 -4.61
C ALA A 78 -10.00 13.11 -5.95
N VAL A 79 -9.27 13.32 -7.05
CA VAL A 79 -9.54 12.75 -8.37
C VAL A 79 -9.51 11.22 -8.32
N TYR A 80 -8.47 10.63 -7.74
CA TYR A 80 -8.35 9.18 -7.54
C TYR A 80 -9.59 8.59 -6.85
N ARG A 81 -10.01 9.16 -5.71
CA ARG A 81 -11.22 8.72 -5.00
C ARG A 81 -12.50 8.88 -5.83
N SER A 82 -12.56 9.91 -6.66
CA SER A 82 -13.70 10.13 -7.57
C SER A 82 -13.77 9.07 -8.67
N ILE A 83 -12.61 8.72 -9.24
CA ILE A 83 -12.49 7.66 -10.26
C ILE A 83 -12.89 6.32 -9.66
N CYS A 84 -12.38 5.97 -8.47
CA CYS A 84 -12.79 4.74 -7.79
C CYS A 84 -14.32 4.65 -7.63
N ARG A 85 -14.98 5.74 -7.17
CA ARG A 85 -16.44 5.76 -7.01
C ARG A 85 -17.21 5.66 -8.32
N SER A 86 -16.62 6.04 -9.44
CA SER A 86 -17.26 5.91 -10.76
C SER A 86 -17.16 4.48 -11.35
N HIS A 87 -16.35 3.60 -10.71
CA HIS A 87 -16.15 2.21 -11.12
C HIS A 87 -16.32 1.24 -9.94
N PRO A 88 -17.50 1.25 -9.27
CA PRO A 88 -17.70 0.48 -8.04
C PRO A 88 -17.51 -1.02 -8.23
N GLU A 89 -17.71 -1.54 -9.44
CA GLU A 89 -17.51 -2.96 -9.78
C GLU A 89 -16.03 -3.40 -9.75
N GLN A 90 -15.10 -2.44 -9.81
CA GLN A 90 -13.65 -2.69 -9.73
C GLN A 90 -13.07 -2.36 -8.36
N VAL A 91 -13.88 -1.80 -7.46
CA VAL A 91 -13.47 -1.42 -6.09
C VAL A 91 -13.80 -2.57 -5.15
N HIS A 92 -12.90 -3.53 -5.05
CA HIS A 92 -12.99 -4.69 -4.17
C HIS A 92 -11.61 -5.05 -3.62
N LEU A 93 -11.58 -5.75 -2.49
CA LEU A 93 -10.32 -6.29 -1.98
C LEU A 93 -9.79 -7.37 -2.92
N VAL A 94 -8.47 -7.54 -2.92
CA VAL A 94 -7.80 -8.61 -3.66
C VAL A 94 -8.32 -9.97 -3.18
N ASP A 95 -8.49 -10.90 -4.12
CA ASP A 95 -9.04 -12.23 -3.88
C ASP A 95 -8.33 -12.95 -2.72
N GLY A 96 -9.12 -13.54 -1.82
CA GLY A 96 -8.63 -14.23 -0.63
C GLY A 96 -8.33 -13.33 0.58
N ALA A 97 -8.41 -11.99 0.45
CA ALA A 97 -8.07 -11.08 1.55
C ALA A 97 -9.04 -11.20 2.74
N GLU A 98 -10.35 -11.27 2.49
CA GLU A 98 -11.34 -11.40 3.58
C GLU A 98 -11.26 -12.77 4.26
N GLU A 99 -11.01 -13.84 3.50
CA GLU A 99 -10.76 -15.18 4.01
C GLU A 99 -9.50 -15.21 4.89
N LEU A 100 -8.44 -14.52 4.48
CA LEU A 100 -7.23 -14.39 5.29
C LEU A 100 -7.52 -13.61 6.58
N PHE A 101 -8.23 -12.49 6.52
CA PHE A 101 -8.61 -11.73 7.72
C PHE A 101 -9.44 -12.57 8.69
N ALA A 102 -10.38 -13.38 8.17
CA ALA A 102 -11.17 -14.30 8.97
C ALA A 102 -10.28 -15.34 9.68
N ALA A 103 -9.36 -15.97 8.93
CA ALA A 103 -8.44 -16.96 9.48
C ALA A 103 -7.48 -16.38 10.52
N LEU A 104 -6.93 -15.18 10.29
CA LEU A 104 -6.08 -14.48 11.27
C LEU A 104 -6.86 -14.14 12.54
N THR A 105 -8.12 -13.69 12.40
CA THR A 105 -9.00 -13.37 13.54
C THR A 105 -9.33 -14.64 14.35
N GLU A 106 -9.67 -15.75 13.68
CA GLU A 106 -9.97 -17.03 14.34
C GLU A 106 -8.77 -17.57 15.14
N GLN A 107 -7.55 -17.35 14.61
CA GLN A 107 -6.31 -17.77 15.27
C GLN A 107 -5.76 -16.73 16.26
N GLU A 108 -6.50 -15.64 16.50
CA GLU A 108 -6.08 -14.53 17.38
C GLU A 108 -4.74 -13.90 16.99
N ILE A 109 -4.38 -13.94 15.70
CA ILE A 109 -3.17 -13.33 15.16
C ILE A 109 -3.45 -11.84 14.90
N PRO A 110 -2.77 -10.90 15.57
CA PRO A 110 -3.00 -9.48 15.36
C PRO A 110 -2.52 -9.03 13.98
N PHE A 111 -3.29 -8.12 13.36
CA PHE A 111 -2.91 -7.52 12.08
C PHE A 111 -3.44 -6.08 11.96
N THR A 112 -2.78 -5.29 11.12
CA THR A 112 -3.16 -3.90 10.86
C THR A 112 -2.62 -3.41 9.52
N LEU A 113 -2.99 -2.17 9.15
CA LEU A 113 -2.48 -1.50 7.96
C LEU A 113 -1.24 -0.65 8.29
N ALA A 114 -0.27 -0.69 7.40
CA ALA A 114 0.87 0.23 7.34
C ALA A 114 1.00 0.73 5.89
N THR A 115 0.37 1.86 5.55
CA THR A 115 0.25 2.33 4.17
C THR A 115 0.78 3.75 3.99
N ALA A 116 1.36 4.04 2.83
CA ALA A 116 1.77 5.38 2.45
C ALA A 116 0.62 6.26 1.93
N SER A 117 -0.62 5.80 2.03
CA SER A 117 -1.81 6.60 1.74
C SER A 117 -2.02 7.70 2.77
N ILE A 118 -2.57 8.83 2.31
CA ILE A 118 -2.95 9.95 3.18
C ILE A 118 -4.20 9.61 4.02
N PRO A 119 -4.46 10.30 5.15
CA PRO A 119 -5.61 10.05 6.02
C PRO A 119 -6.96 10.04 5.31
N ASP A 120 -7.18 10.95 4.34
CA ASP A 120 -8.42 11.01 3.55
C ASP A 120 -8.66 9.73 2.73
N ASN A 121 -7.59 9.10 2.23
CA ASN A 121 -7.69 7.84 1.51
C ASN A 121 -8.01 6.69 2.47
N ILE A 122 -7.44 6.69 3.68
CA ILE A 122 -7.83 5.72 4.71
C ILE A 122 -9.32 5.84 5.04
N ASP A 123 -9.84 7.06 5.21
CA ASP A 123 -11.26 7.29 5.45
C ASP A 123 -12.13 6.82 4.28
N PHE A 124 -11.63 6.96 3.06
CA PHE A 124 -12.27 6.42 1.86
C PHE A 124 -12.27 4.89 1.89
N TYR A 125 -11.12 4.22 2.17
CA TYR A 125 -11.04 2.76 2.21
C TYR A 125 -11.97 2.15 3.26
N PHE A 126 -12.05 2.74 4.44
CA PHE A 126 -12.96 2.26 5.49
C PHE A 126 -14.45 2.47 5.16
N ARG A 127 -14.79 3.32 4.18
CA ARG A 127 -16.18 3.48 3.69
C ARG A 127 -16.51 2.54 2.53
N GLU A 128 -15.56 2.29 1.64
CA GLU A 128 -15.81 1.53 0.41
C GLU A 128 -15.58 0.02 0.61
N PHE A 129 -14.73 -0.37 1.57
CA PHE A 129 -14.40 -1.76 1.86
C PHE A 129 -14.87 -2.16 3.26
N PRO A 130 -15.20 -3.44 3.52
CA PRO A 130 -15.69 -3.91 4.83
C PRO A 130 -14.57 -4.01 5.90
N LEU A 131 -13.63 -3.06 5.91
CA LEU A 131 -12.42 -3.11 6.75
C LEU A 131 -12.74 -3.05 8.24
N GLU A 132 -13.78 -2.28 8.65
CA GLU A 132 -14.17 -2.15 10.06
C GLU A 132 -14.55 -3.47 10.71
N LYS A 133 -14.94 -4.47 9.92
CA LYS A 133 -15.22 -5.82 10.39
C LYS A 133 -13.98 -6.52 10.94
N TRP A 134 -12.81 -6.15 10.43
CA TRP A 134 -11.56 -6.88 10.64
C TRP A 134 -10.47 -6.04 11.31
N ILE A 135 -10.37 -4.76 10.97
CA ILE A 135 -9.25 -3.90 11.29
C ILE A 135 -9.70 -2.73 12.16
N ASN A 136 -9.04 -2.57 13.29
CA ASN A 136 -9.24 -1.38 14.12
C ASN A 136 -8.52 -0.19 13.49
N ARG A 137 -9.30 0.78 12.96
CA ARG A 137 -8.77 1.98 12.30
C ARG A 137 -7.75 2.75 13.16
N LYS A 138 -7.87 2.74 14.49
CA LYS A 138 -6.94 3.45 15.39
C LYS A 138 -5.54 2.83 15.41
N LEU A 139 -5.42 1.57 15.03
CA LEU A 139 -4.14 0.87 14.95
C LEU A 139 -3.47 1.03 13.57
N CYS A 140 -4.21 1.49 12.55
CA CYS A 140 -3.65 1.73 11.24
C CYS A 140 -2.62 2.85 11.24
N VAL A 141 -1.56 2.70 10.46
CA VAL A 141 -0.56 3.72 10.19
C VAL A 141 -0.70 4.17 8.74
N CYS A 142 -0.77 5.49 8.53
CA CYS A 142 -0.88 6.13 7.22
C CYS A 142 0.08 7.31 7.12
N ASP A 143 0.27 7.86 5.91
CA ASP A 143 1.13 9.02 5.70
C ASP A 143 0.42 10.31 6.14
N ASP A 144 0.56 10.64 7.41
CA ASP A 144 0.07 11.87 8.03
C ASP A 144 1.16 12.96 8.13
N GLY A 145 2.30 12.75 7.47
CA GLY A 145 3.45 13.66 7.48
C GLY A 145 4.45 13.42 8.62
N ASN A 146 4.18 12.46 9.51
CA ASN A 146 5.04 12.18 10.67
C ASN A 146 6.12 11.13 10.40
N TYR A 147 6.17 10.53 9.22
CA TYR A 147 7.07 9.43 8.88
C TYR A 147 7.97 9.80 7.70
N ALA A 148 9.28 9.62 7.85
CA ALA A 148 10.24 9.87 6.79
C ALA A 148 10.14 8.85 5.63
N ASN A 149 9.70 7.62 5.92
CA ASN A 149 9.60 6.54 4.95
C ASN A 149 8.70 5.39 5.44
N LYS A 150 8.42 4.45 4.54
CA LYS A 150 7.58 3.28 4.80
C LYS A 150 8.12 2.37 5.92
N GLY A 151 9.43 2.32 6.10
CA GLY A 151 10.04 1.52 7.17
C GLY A 151 9.68 2.01 8.57
N GLU A 152 9.59 3.34 8.76
CA GLU A 152 9.11 3.91 10.02
C GLU A 152 7.62 3.61 10.25
N MET A 153 6.82 3.57 9.17
CA MET A 153 5.41 3.17 9.25
C MET A 153 5.27 1.70 9.67
N HIS A 154 6.10 0.79 9.16
CA HIS A 154 6.11 -0.61 9.61
C HIS A 154 6.47 -0.73 11.09
N LEU A 155 7.50 0.00 11.55
CA LEU A 155 7.89 0.01 12.97
C LEU A 155 6.75 0.52 13.87
N GLU A 156 6.11 1.60 13.48
CA GLU A 156 4.99 2.16 14.25
C GLU A 156 3.77 1.24 14.23
N ALA A 157 3.44 0.61 13.10
CA ALA A 157 2.33 -0.34 13.01
C ALA A 157 2.56 -1.55 13.93
N ALA A 158 3.76 -2.12 13.91
CA ALA A 158 4.18 -3.19 14.81
C ALA A 158 4.05 -2.77 16.29
N ARG A 159 4.51 -1.55 16.62
CA ARG A 159 4.37 -0.99 17.98
C ARG A 159 2.91 -0.84 18.40
N ARG A 160 2.01 -0.37 17.50
CA ARG A 160 0.58 -0.18 17.81
C ARG A 160 -0.14 -1.49 18.11
N ILE A 161 0.24 -2.57 17.45
CA ILE A 161 -0.33 -3.91 17.71
C ILE A 161 0.42 -4.69 18.79
N GLY A 162 1.49 -4.12 19.37
CA GLY A 162 2.22 -4.69 20.49
C GLY A 162 3.14 -5.87 20.16
N VAL A 163 3.55 -6.01 18.88
CA VAL A 163 4.43 -7.08 18.40
C VAL A 163 5.69 -6.47 17.79
N PRO A 164 6.91 -6.93 18.16
CA PRO A 164 8.14 -6.44 17.53
C PRO A 164 8.14 -6.68 16.01
N LEU A 165 8.66 -5.74 15.22
CA LEU A 165 8.70 -5.89 13.75
C LEU A 165 9.44 -7.18 13.32
N SER A 166 10.44 -7.61 14.09
CA SER A 166 11.17 -8.86 13.88
C SER A 166 10.32 -10.14 14.05
N GLU A 167 9.13 -10.01 14.60
CA GLU A 167 8.14 -11.08 14.73
C GLU A 167 6.89 -10.82 13.88
N CYS A 168 6.92 -9.80 13.02
CA CYS A 168 5.84 -9.48 12.08
C CYS A 168 6.14 -10.03 10.68
N LEU A 169 5.08 -10.45 9.99
CA LEU A 169 5.06 -10.66 8.55
C LEU A 169 4.57 -9.38 7.90
N VAL A 170 5.33 -8.85 6.93
CA VAL A 170 4.99 -7.65 6.16
C VAL A 170 4.61 -8.06 4.75
N ILE A 171 3.46 -7.59 4.24
CA ILE A 171 3.00 -7.82 2.87
C ILE A 171 3.03 -6.52 2.09
N GLU A 172 3.74 -6.52 0.96
CA GLU A 172 4.04 -5.33 0.18
C GLU A 172 4.15 -5.64 -1.33
N ASP A 173 3.78 -4.68 -2.17
CA ASP A 173 3.95 -4.74 -3.63
C ASP A 173 5.20 -3.97 -4.12
N SER A 174 5.67 -3.02 -3.31
CA SER A 174 6.71 -2.07 -3.69
C SER A 174 8.11 -2.56 -3.33
N ILE A 175 9.01 -2.61 -4.33
CA ILE A 175 10.44 -2.92 -4.16
C ILE A 175 11.07 -2.07 -3.05
N LYS A 176 10.76 -0.78 -3.01
CA LYS A 176 11.31 0.16 -2.04
C LYS A 176 10.79 -0.10 -0.63
N ALA A 177 9.51 -0.44 -0.48
CA ALA A 177 8.92 -0.74 0.83
C ALA A 177 9.41 -2.08 1.37
N ILE A 178 9.58 -3.09 0.51
CA ILE A 178 10.22 -4.38 0.84
C ILE A 178 11.66 -4.17 1.34
N ASP A 179 12.45 -3.35 0.64
CA ASP A 179 13.82 -3.01 1.06
C ASP A 179 13.84 -2.31 2.43
N TYR A 180 12.90 -1.41 2.71
CA TYR A 180 12.74 -0.80 4.02
C TYR A 180 12.32 -1.82 5.10
N ALA A 181 11.37 -2.71 4.82
CA ALA A 181 10.98 -3.76 5.76
C ALA A 181 12.17 -4.66 6.13
N LYS A 182 12.95 -5.05 5.12
CA LYS A 182 14.19 -5.85 5.31
C LYS A 182 15.24 -5.11 6.14
N LYS A 183 15.52 -3.83 5.82
CA LYS A 183 16.50 -3.00 6.54
C LYS A 183 16.12 -2.78 8.00
N ASN A 184 14.82 -2.71 8.29
CA ASN A 184 14.30 -2.55 9.66
C ASN A 184 14.09 -3.87 10.39
N GLY A 185 14.45 -5.00 9.77
CA GLY A 185 14.44 -6.31 10.41
C GLY A 185 13.07 -6.93 10.58
N ALA A 186 12.16 -6.77 9.60
CA ALA A 186 10.91 -7.51 9.55
C ALA A 186 11.17 -9.03 9.61
N GLY A 187 10.31 -9.76 10.33
CA GLY A 187 10.48 -11.20 10.55
C GLY A 187 10.34 -12.02 9.28
N ILE A 188 9.28 -11.78 8.52
CA ILE A 188 8.99 -12.38 7.22
C ILE A 188 8.52 -11.28 6.27
N ILE A 189 8.91 -11.35 5.01
CA ILE A 189 8.47 -10.41 3.99
C ILE A 189 7.83 -11.19 2.84
N VAL A 190 6.57 -10.88 2.55
CA VAL A 190 5.81 -11.42 1.41
C VAL A 190 5.62 -10.32 0.37
N GLY A 191 6.12 -10.55 -0.83
CA GLY A 191 5.83 -9.70 -1.97
C GLY A 191 4.53 -10.10 -2.65
N ILE A 192 3.68 -9.15 -3.03
CA ILE A 192 2.46 -9.42 -3.79
C ILE A 192 2.49 -8.72 -5.15
N GLY A 193 2.01 -9.39 -6.19
CA GLY A 193 1.92 -8.84 -7.54
C GLY A 193 1.93 -9.91 -8.62
N ALA A 194 1.88 -9.49 -9.89
CA ALA A 194 1.92 -10.40 -11.02
C ALA A 194 3.22 -11.24 -11.05
N LYS A 195 3.16 -12.45 -11.59
CA LYS A 195 4.30 -13.40 -11.58
C LYS A 195 5.60 -12.87 -12.18
N ASP A 196 5.51 -11.99 -13.14
CA ASP A 196 6.67 -11.35 -13.79
C ASP A 196 7.36 -10.32 -12.89
N THR A 197 6.69 -9.80 -11.84
CA THR A 197 7.29 -8.91 -10.83
C THR A 197 8.03 -9.66 -9.73
N HIS A 198 7.71 -10.94 -9.48
CA HIS A 198 8.26 -11.73 -8.38
C HIS A 198 9.79 -11.77 -8.32
N PRO A 199 10.55 -11.88 -9.44
CA PRO A 199 12.01 -11.83 -9.37
C PRO A 199 12.54 -10.54 -8.74
N ASN A 200 11.93 -9.40 -9.06
CA ASN A 200 12.33 -8.10 -8.54
C ASN A 200 11.97 -7.95 -7.05
N LEU A 201 10.77 -8.43 -6.65
CA LEU A 201 10.34 -8.45 -5.24
C LEU A 201 11.27 -9.32 -4.39
N ARG A 202 11.66 -10.51 -4.88
CA ARG A 202 12.65 -11.38 -4.21
C ARG A 202 14.02 -10.72 -4.12
N GLN A 203 14.48 -10.05 -5.17
CA GLN A 203 15.74 -9.33 -5.15
C GLN A 203 15.75 -8.21 -4.11
N ALA A 204 14.62 -7.52 -3.91
CA ALA A 204 14.43 -6.50 -2.88
C ALA A 204 14.45 -7.08 -1.46
N GLY A 205 14.07 -8.34 -1.29
CA GLY A 205 14.12 -9.01 0.00
C GLY A 205 12.88 -9.81 0.40
N ALA A 206 11.89 -9.95 -0.48
CA ALA A 206 10.75 -10.81 -0.21
C ALA A 206 11.18 -12.28 -0.15
N GLU A 207 10.83 -12.97 0.93
CA GLU A 207 11.09 -14.41 1.12
C GLU A 207 10.09 -15.23 0.30
N TYR A 208 8.85 -14.79 0.28
CA TYR A 208 7.75 -15.38 -0.47
C TYR A 208 7.15 -14.35 -1.42
N CYS A 209 6.54 -14.81 -2.51
CA CYS A 209 5.81 -13.95 -3.44
C CYS A 209 4.51 -14.65 -3.83
N ILE A 210 3.42 -13.88 -3.82
CA ILE A 210 2.06 -14.32 -4.15
C ILE A 210 1.45 -13.42 -5.22
N CYS A 211 0.48 -13.93 -5.96
CA CYS A 211 -0.31 -13.14 -6.91
C CYS A 211 -1.56 -12.54 -6.25
N ASP A 212 -2.15 -13.27 -5.32
CA ASP A 212 -3.31 -12.88 -4.52
C ASP A 212 -3.27 -13.63 -3.16
N PHE A 213 -4.23 -13.36 -2.29
CA PHE A 213 -4.25 -13.94 -0.94
C PHE A 213 -4.71 -15.40 -0.88
N ASN A 214 -5.24 -15.99 -1.96
CA ASN A 214 -5.48 -17.43 -2.02
C ASN A 214 -4.17 -18.22 -2.01
N GLU A 215 -3.06 -17.60 -2.41
CA GLU A 215 -1.72 -18.20 -2.36
C GLU A 215 -1.03 -18.03 -0.97
N PHE A 216 -1.66 -17.31 -0.02
CA PHE A 216 -1.09 -17.10 1.32
C PHE A 216 -1.05 -18.39 2.13
N ASP A 217 0.11 -18.73 2.67
CA ASP A 217 0.27 -19.92 3.50
C ASP A 217 0.17 -19.55 4.99
N LEU A 218 -0.92 -19.96 5.64
CA LEU A 218 -1.14 -19.72 7.07
C LEU A 218 -0.02 -20.28 7.97
N ARG A 219 0.83 -21.20 7.47
CA ARG A 219 2.00 -21.69 8.21
C ARG A 219 3.10 -20.64 8.35
N TRP A 220 3.05 -19.54 7.65
CA TRP A 220 3.99 -18.43 7.84
C TRP A 220 3.71 -17.65 9.13
N VAL A 221 2.53 -17.81 9.70
CA VAL A 221 2.10 -17.11 10.92
C VAL A 221 1.61 -18.12 11.96
N SER A 222 1.86 -17.83 13.23
CA SER A 222 1.31 -18.61 14.36
C SER A 222 1.30 -17.74 15.62
N ASN A 223 0.34 -18.00 16.49
CA ASN A 223 0.28 -17.36 17.81
C ASN A 223 1.25 -18.04 18.80
#